data_973382ee0184c451436054bc024f1da7
#
_entry.id   973382ee0184c451436054bc024f1da7
#
_cell.length_a   1.000
_cell.length_b   1.000
_cell.length_c   1.000
_cell.angle_alpha   90.00
_cell.angle_beta   90.00
_cell.angle_gamma   90.00
#
_symmetry.space_group_name_H-M   'P 1'
#
loop_
_entity.id
_entity.type
_entity.pdbx_description
1 polymer ?
#
loop_
_entity_poly.entity_id
_entity_poly.type
_entity_poly.pdbx_seq_one_letter_code
_entity_poly.pdbx_strand_id
1 'polypeptide(L)'
;GALTLGTMDGANVEIYDEVGPDNIFIFGMKADEVDQLKAQGYNPQALYNGNPHIHRAVDMLFKGFDGRSFSDIATSLTTRDPYMVLADFEDYCRAQQASAAAYRDAAHWARMAMLNTAGSGVFASDRSIRDYSDRIWHCHPVEGM
;
A
#
# COMPACT_ATOMS: atom_id res chain seq x y z
N GLY A 1 -4.10 8.00 -13.48
CA GLY A 1 -4.98 8.76 -12.65
C GLY A 1 -5.67 7.98 -11.52
N ALA A 2 -5.29 6.71 -11.29
CA ALA A 2 -5.76 5.99 -10.10
C ALA A 2 -5.05 6.55 -8.86
N LEU A 3 -5.78 6.67 -7.75
CA LEU A 3 -5.20 7.06 -6.47
C LEU A 3 -4.66 5.83 -5.74
N THR A 4 -3.53 6.00 -5.07
CA THR A 4 -2.91 4.94 -4.28
C THR A 4 -3.44 4.97 -2.84
N LEU A 5 -3.76 3.80 -2.31
CA LEU A 5 -3.99 3.54 -0.89
C LEU A 5 -2.99 2.46 -0.49
N GLY A 6 -2.03 2.78 0.35
CA GLY A 6 -0.91 1.87 0.65
C GLY A 6 -0.11 2.26 1.88
N THR A 7 0.79 1.38 2.27
CA THR A 7 1.77 1.61 3.34
C THR A 7 2.92 2.49 2.84
N MET A 8 3.65 3.13 3.77
CA MET A 8 4.78 3.99 3.45
C MET A 8 6.05 3.13 3.24
N ASP A 9 6.02 2.30 2.18
CA ASP A 9 7.15 1.49 1.78
C ASP A 9 7.23 1.31 0.25
N GLY A 10 8.36 0.81 -0.24
CA GLY A 10 8.60 0.59 -1.66
C GLY A 10 8.28 1.82 -2.51
N ALA A 11 7.65 1.61 -3.65
CA ALA A 11 7.31 2.68 -4.59
C ALA A 11 6.29 3.71 -4.05
N ASN A 12 5.59 3.41 -2.95
CA ASN A 12 4.65 4.36 -2.35
C ASN A 12 5.38 5.57 -1.75
N VAL A 13 6.66 5.41 -1.34
CA VAL A 13 7.50 6.52 -0.85
C VAL A 13 7.72 7.53 -1.97
N GLU A 14 8.15 7.06 -3.13
CA GLU A 14 8.39 7.92 -4.29
C GLU A 14 7.08 8.55 -4.80
N ILE A 15 5.97 7.77 -4.81
CA ILE A 15 4.67 8.33 -5.19
C ILE A 15 4.26 9.44 -4.22
N TYR A 16 4.42 9.22 -2.92
CA TYR A 16 4.11 10.21 -1.89
C TYR A 16 4.90 11.51 -2.09
N ASP A 17 6.20 11.40 -2.38
CA ASP A 17 7.08 12.55 -2.62
C ASP A 17 6.66 13.33 -3.88
N GLU A 18 6.24 12.64 -4.94
CA GLU A 18 5.85 13.26 -6.20
C GLU A 18 4.46 13.92 -6.16
N VAL A 19 3.51 13.31 -5.45
CA VAL A 19 2.11 13.81 -5.47
C VAL A 19 1.76 14.62 -4.24
N GLY A 20 2.53 14.52 -3.17
CA GLY A 20 2.27 15.15 -1.87
C GLY A 20 1.22 14.41 -1.02
N PRO A 21 1.20 14.69 0.30
CA PRO A 21 0.40 13.95 1.29
C PRO A 21 -1.10 14.02 1.06
N ASP A 22 -1.59 15.08 0.42
CA ASP A 22 -3.02 15.30 0.19
C ASP A 22 -3.57 14.52 -1.01
N ASN A 23 -2.71 13.82 -1.77
CA ASN A 23 -3.09 13.16 -3.03
C ASN A 23 -2.81 11.65 -3.03
N ILE A 24 -2.58 11.08 -1.86
CA ILE A 24 -2.36 9.64 -1.62
C ILE A 24 -2.96 9.27 -0.26
N PHE A 25 -3.41 8.03 -0.10
CA PHE A 25 -3.95 7.54 1.17
C PHE A 25 -2.95 6.59 1.81
N ILE A 26 -2.16 7.09 2.76
CA ILE A 26 -1.19 6.28 3.50
C ILE A 26 -1.83 5.72 4.77
N PHE A 27 -1.52 4.46 5.05
CA PHE A 27 -1.90 3.78 6.30
C PHE A 27 -0.78 2.87 6.80
N GLY A 28 -0.95 2.39 8.02
CA GLY A 28 -0.07 1.41 8.64
C GLY A 28 1.16 2.02 9.31
N MET A 29 1.88 1.14 9.98
CA MET A 29 3.08 1.47 10.73
C MET A 29 4.24 1.87 9.82
N LYS A 30 5.09 2.78 10.32
CA LYS A 30 6.39 3.06 9.73
C LYS A 30 7.41 1.98 10.10
N ALA A 31 8.53 1.95 9.41
CA ALA A 31 9.56 0.93 9.59
C ALA A 31 10.06 0.83 11.05
N ASP A 32 10.28 1.97 11.70
CA ASP A 32 10.69 2.03 13.10
C ASP A 32 9.62 1.51 14.07
N GLU A 33 8.34 1.76 13.80
CA GLU A 33 7.21 1.24 14.59
C GLU A 33 7.08 -0.28 14.41
N VAL A 34 7.30 -0.80 13.21
CA VAL A 34 7.34 -2.23 12.92
C VAL A 34 8.46 -2.91 13.70
N ASP A 35 9.66 -2.32 13.71
CA ASP A 35 10.81 -2.87 14.45
C ASP A 35 10.56 -2.85 15.97
N GLN A 36 9.95 -1.80 16.49
CA GLN A 36 9.55 -1.72 17.89
C GLN A 36 8.52 -2.79 18.25
N LEU A 37 7.49 -2.98 17.42
CA LEU A 37 6.46 -3.98 17.66
C LEU A 37 7.04 -5.41 17.62
N LYS A 38 7.97 -5.68 16.70
CA LYS A 38 8.71 -6.95 16.67
C LYS A 38 9.51 -7.20 17.94
N ALA A 39 10.23 -6.18 18.41
CA ALA A 39 11.03 -6.27 19.63
C ALA A 39 10.18 -6.49 20.89
N GLN A 40 8.96 -5.98 20.93
CA GLN A 40 7.99 -6.16 22.01
C GLN A 40 7.31 -7.54 21.99
N GLY A 41 7.46 -8.30 20.91
CA GLY A 41 6.83 -9.61 20.75
C GLY A 41 5.42 -9.51 20.15
N TYR A 42 5.36 -9.25 18.84
CA TYR A 42 4.09 -9.21 18.10
C TYR A 42 3.29 -10.50 18.23
N ASN A 43 2.02 -10.40 18.57
CA ASN A 43 1.12 -11.54 18.74
C ASN A 43 -0.18 -11.34 17.92
N PRO A 44 -0.25 -11.84 16.67
CA PRO A 44 -1.43 -11.71 15.83
C PRO A 44 -2.65 -12.42 16.39
N GLN A 45 -2.49 -13.52 17.11
CA GLN A 45 -3.60 -14.25 17.74
C GLN A 45 -4.30 -13.40 18.82
N ALA A 46 -3.54 -12.58 19.55
CA ALA A 46 -4.13 -11.66 20.52
C ALA A 46 -4.98 -10.58 19.85
N LEU A 47 -4.55 -10.06 18.70
CA LEU A 47 -5.34 -9.11 17.90
C LEU A 47 -6.61 -9.76 17.36
N TYR A 48 -6.50 -10.94 16.78
CA TYR A 48 -7.66 -11.70 16.30
C TYR A 48 -8.70 -11.95 17.41
N ASN A 49 -8.24 -12.33 18.60
CA ASN A 49 -9.15 -12.60 19.73
C ASN A 49 -9.73 -11.32 20.37
N GLY A 50 -8.95 -10.22 20.38
CA GLY A 50 -9.30 -9.00 21.11
C GLY A 50 -10.05 -7.95 20.28
N ASN A 51 -10.00 -8.03 18.94
CA ASN A 51 -10.62 -7.04 18.07
C ASN A 51 -11.78 -7.67 17.25
N PRO A 52 -13.04 -7.26 17.50
CA PRO A 52 -14.21 -7.86 16.84
C PRO A 52 -14.25 -7.59 15.32
N HIS A 53 -13.63 -6.53 14.82
CA HIS A 53 -13.57 -6.24 13.40
C HIS A 53 -12.59 -7.19 12.71
N ILE A 54 -11.39 -7.37 13.27
CA ILE A 54 -10.39 -8.32 12.80
C ILE A 54 -10.96 -9.75 12.86
N HIS A 55 -11.55 -10.12 14.00
CA HIS A 55 -12.18 -11.42 14.20
C HIS A 55 -13.17 -11.74 13.07
N ARG A 56 -14.11 -10.83 12.83
CA ARG A 56 -15.12 -11.01 11.78
C ARG A 56 -14.50 -11.11 10.38
N ALA A 57 -13.51 -10.27 10.07
CA ALA A 57 -12.85 -10.28 8.77
C ALA A 57 -12.11 -11.60 8.51
N VAL A 58 -11.36 -12.08 9.50
CA VAL A 58 -10.61 -13.36 9.41
C VAL A 58 -11.55 -14.56 9.38
N ASP A 59 -12.65 -14.54 10.16
CA ASP A 59 -13.66 -15.60 10.13
C ASP A 59 -14.32 -15.73 8.75
N MET A 60 -14.51 -14.63 8.03
CA MET A 60 -14.98 -14.69 6.64
C MET A 60 -14.01 -15.43 5.72
N LEU A 61 -12.70 -15.33 5.95
CA LEU A 61 -11.69 -16.10 5.22
C LEU A 61 -11.75 -17.59 5.58
N PHE A 62 -11.91 -17.92 6.87
CA PHE A 62 -12.09 -19.32 7.30
C PHE A 62 -13.36 -19.93 6.70
N LYS A 63 -14.45 -19.17 6.66
CA LYS A 63 -15.72 -19.60 6.07
C LYS A 63 -15.63 -19.77 4.55
N GLY A 64 -14.80 -18.98 3.89
CA GLY A 64 -14.63 -18.96 2.45
C GLY A 64 -15.76 -18.26 1.67
N PHE A 65 -15.58 -18.17 0.35
CA PHE A 65 -16.51 -17.52 -0.58
C PHE A 65 -16.70 -18.41 -1.81
N ASP A 66 -17.93 -18.51 -2.27
CA ASP A 66 -18.30 -19.24 -3.50
C ASP A 66 -17.69 -20.65 -3.60
N GLY A 67 -17.71 -21.39 -2.48
CA GLY A 67 -17.17 -22.75 -2.39
C GLY A 67 -15.63 -22.83 -2.37
N ARG A 68 -14.92 -21.69 -2.32
CA ARG A 68 -13.46 -21.64 -2.19
C ARG A 68 -13.09 -21.37 -0.74
N SER A 69 -12.13 -22.14 -0.20
CA SER A 69 -11.56 -21.92 1.12
C SER A 69 -10.35 -20.98 1.04
N PHE A 70 -10.20 -20.14 2.05
CA PHE A 70 -9.04 -19.27 2.29
C PHE A 70 -8.47 -19.49 3.68
N SER A 71 -8.66 -20.69 4.23
CA SER A 71 -8.23 -21.06 5.57
C SER A 71 -6.72 -21.05 5.77
N ASP A 72 -5.94 -21.29 4.74
CA ASP A 72 -4.48 -21.15 4.75
C ASP A 72 -4.04 -19.69 4.97
N ILE A 73 -4.68 -18.74 4.30
CA ILE A 73 -4.46 -17.30 4.51
C ILE A 73 -4.88 -16.91 5.93
N ALA A 74 -6.09 -17.28 6.36
CA ALA A 74 -6.59 -16.99 7.70
C ALA A 74 -5.68 -17.57 8.79
N THR A 75 -5.19 -18.79 8.61
CA THR A 75 -4.25 -19.43 9.53
C THR A 75 -2.90 -18.69 9.55
N SER A 76 -2.38 -18.28 8.40
CA SER A 76 -1.15 -17.50 8.34
C SER A 76 -1.29 -16.16 9.07
N LEU A 77 -2.39 -15.44 8.86
CA LEU A 77 -2.68 -14.17 9.53
C LEU A 77 -2.79 -14.32 11.05
N THR A 78 -3.43 -15.38 11.55
CA THR A 78 -3.64 -15.55 12.99
C THR A 78 -2.45 -16.16 13.74
N THR A 79 -1.51 -16.83 13.03
CA THR A 79 -0.39 -17.52 13.69
C THR A 79 0.95 -16.84 13.52
N ARG A 80 1.23 -16.26 12.36
CA ARG A 80 2.55 -15.68 12.06
C ARG A 80 2.49 -14.22 11.64
N ASP A 81 1.52 -13.88 10.78
CA ASP A 81 1.32 -12.55 10.20
C ASP A 81 2.66 -11.80 9.92
N PRO A 82 3.49 -12.30 9.02
CA PRO A 82 4.86 -11.83 8.85
C PRO A 82 4.95 -10.37 8.39
N TYR A 83 3.87 -9.84 7.84
CA TYR A 83 3.74 -8.46 7.37
C TYR A 83 2.93 -7.57 8.32
N MET A 84 2.53 -8.08 9.49
CA MET A 84 1.75 -7.34 10.50
C MET A 84 0.45 -6.74 9.98
N VAL A 85 -0.20 -7.45 9.06
CA VAL A 85 -1.45 -7.03 8.40
C VAL A 85 -2.56 -6.76 9.42
N LEU A 86 -2.64 -7.60 10.47
CA LEU A 86 -3.65 -7.43 11.52
C LEU A 86 -3.34 -6.20 12.40
N ALA A 87 -2.08 -5.84 12.59
CA ALA A 87 -1.72 -4.65 13.34
C ALA A 87 -2.12 -3.37 12.59
N ASP A 88 -1.99 -3.36 11.26
CA ASP A 88 -2.35 -2.22 10.41
C ASP A 88 -3.84 -2.14 10.07
N PHE A 89 -4.65 -3.15 10.42
CA PHE A 89 -6.01 -3.31 9.93
C PHE A 89 -6.94 -2.12 10.25
N GLU A 90 -6.89 -1.58 11.48
CA GLU A 90 -7.74 -0.45 11.85
C GLU A 90 -7.34 0.83 11.10
N ASP A 91 -6.04 1.05 10.90
CA ASP A 91 -5.57 2.20 10.14
C ASP A 91 -5.88 2.06 8.64
N TYR A 92 -5.82 0.84 8.10
CA TYR A 92 -6.35 0.54 6.77
C TYR A 92 -7.85 0.90 6.65
N CYS A 93 -8.67 0.54 7.66
CA CYS A 93 -10.09 0.90 7.67
C CYS A 93 -10.30 2.42 7.68
N ARG A 94 -9.50 3.17 8.44
CA ARG A 94 -9.49 4.64 8.43
C ARG A 94 -9.18 5.18 7.04
N ALA A 95 -8.12 4.68 6.40
CA ALA A 95 -7.72 5.13 5.06
C ALA A 95 -8.78 4.79 4.00
N GLN A 96 -9.42 3.64 4.10
CA GLN A 96 -10.55 3.26 3.23
C GLN A 96 -11.74 4.21 3.39
N GLN A 97 -12.07 4.61 4.61
CA GLN A 97 -13.13 5.58 4.87
C GLN A 97 -12.78 6.95 4.30
N ALA A 98 -11.53 7.40 4.45
CA ALA A 98 -11.05 8.65 3.91
C ALA A 98 -11.12 8.66 2.36
N SER A 99 -10.67 7.59 1.72
CA SER A 99 -10.75 7.45 0.26
C SER A 99 -12.20 7.42 -0.25
N ALA A 100 -13.09 6.71 0.45
CA ALA A 100 -14.51 6.67 0.13
C ALA A 100 -15.19 8.04 0.31
N ALA A 101 -14.77 8.83 1.30
CA ALA A 101 -15.26 10.20 1.50
C ALA A 101 -14.78 11.12 0.38
N ALA A 102 -13.49 11.07 0.03
CA ALA A 102 -12.93 11.85 -1.08
C ALA A 102 -13.58 11.50 -2.43
N TYR A 103 -13.89 10.22 -2.65
CA TYR A 103 -14.55 9.77 -3.89
C TYR A 103 -15.95 10.37 -4.10
N ARG A 104 -16.65 10.75 -3.02
CA ARG A 104 -17.97 11.38 -3.12
C ARG A 104 -17.91 12.84 -3.57
N ASP A 105 -16.77 13.50 -3.42
CA ASP A 105 -16.48 14.81 -4.00
C ASP A 105 -15.78 14.64 -5.35
N ALA A 106 -16.56 14.64 -6.41
CA ALA A 106 -16.07 14.39 -7.77
C ALA A 106 -15.00 15.42 -8.21
N ALA A 107 -15.12 16.68 -7.80
CA ALA A 107 -14.17 17.72 -8.16
C ALA A 107 -12.83 17.53 -7.42
N HIS A 108 -12.89 17.24 -6.13
CA HIS A 108 -11.72 16.92 -5.32
C HIS A 108 -11.01 15.66 -5.82
N TRP A 109 -11.76 14.58 -6.06
CA TRP A 109 -11.21 13.33 -6.60
C TRP A 109 -10.54 13.52 -7.96
N ALA A 110 -11.19 14.25 -8.87
CA ALA A 110 -10.62 14.56 -10.19
C ALA A 110 -9.32 15.35 -10.09
N ARG A 111 -9.25 16.33 -9.16
CA ARG A 111 -8.02 17.08 -8.90
C ARG A 111 -6.90 16.18 -8.40
N MET A 112 -7.16 15.33 -7.43
CA MET A 112 -6.18 14.35 -6.92
C MET A 112 -5.69 13.42 -8.05
N ALA A 113 -6.62 12.90 -8.87
CA ALA A 113 -6.30 12.02 -9.99
C ALA A 113 -5.43 12.71 -11.04
N MET A 114 -5.71 13.99 -11.36
CA MET A 114 -4.89 14.79 -12.27
C MET A 114 -3.47 15.00 -11.72
N LEU A 115 -3.32 15.32 -10.45
CA LEU A 115 -2.02 15.48 -9.80
C LEU A 115 -1.21 14.18 -9.81
N ASN A 116 -1.86 13.04 -9.54
CA ASN A 116 -1.21 11.73 -9.65
C ASN A 116 -0.77 11.42 -11.09
N THR A 117 -1.57 11.79 -12.08
CA THR A 117 -1.20 11.65 -13.50
C THR A 117 -0.01 12.54 -13.84
N ALA A 118 -0.01 13.79 -13.40
CA ALA A 118 1.08 14.75 -13.67
C ALA A 118 2.40 14.29 -13.01
N GLY A 119 2.35 13.76 -11.75
CA GLY A 119 3.52 13.24 -11.04
C GLY A 119 4.05 11.92 -11.59
N SER A 120 3.29 11.19 -12.42
CA SER A 120 3.70 9.86 -12.88
C SER A 120 4.88 9.84 -13.86
N GLY A 121 5.28 10.98 -14.38
CA GLY A 121 6.36 11.09 -15.37
C GLY A 121 7.70 10.56 -14.86
N VAL A 122 7.97 10.69 -13.56
CA VAL A 122 9.19 10.15 -12.92
C VAL A 122 9.30 8.62 -13.04
N PHE A 123 8.17 7.91 -13.15
CA PHE A 123 8.10 6.45 -13.29
C PHE A 123 8.12 5.97 -14.75
N ALA A 124 8.31 6.89 -15.72
CA ALA A 124 8.39 6.52 -17.13
C ALA A 124 9.63 5.66 -17.39
N SER A 125 9.46 4.54 -18.12
CA SER A 125 10.57 3.66 -18.50
C SER A 125 11.63 4.39 -19.32
N ASP A 126 11.21 5.28 -20.21
CA ASP A 126 12.13 6.09 -21.02
C ASP A 126 13.07 6.95 -20.17
N ARG A 127 12.55 7.54 -19.08
CA ARG A 127 13.39 8.26 -18.11
C ARG A 127 14.40 7.32 -17.47
N SER A 128 13.94 6.18 -16.97
CA SER A 128 14.82 5.21 -16.30
C SER A 128 15.92 4.70 -17.24
N ILE A 129 15.59 4.40 -18.50
CA ILE A 129 16.56 3.95 -19.49
C ILE A 129 17.55 5.06 -19.82
N ARG A 130 17.13 6.33 -19.93
CA ARG A 130 18.04 7.44 -20.11
C ARG A 130 19.00 7.61 -18.94
N ASP A 131 18.47 7.53 -17.69
CA ASP A 131 19.31 7.59 -16.50
C ASP A 131 20.35 6.46 -16.49
N TYR A 132 20.01 5.24 -16.88
CA TYR A 132 20.95 4.14 -17.01
C TYR A 132 21.97 4.39 -18.13
N SER A 133 21.51 4.85 -19.29
CA SER A 133 22.38 5.18 -20.43
C SER A 133 23.40 6.23 -20.05
N ASP A 134 22.95 7.33 -19.44
CA ASP A 134 23.80 8.49 -19.18
C ASP A 134 24.70 8.32 -17.95
N ARG A 135 24.16 7.72 -16.87
CA ARG A 135 24.84 7.69 -15.56
C ARG A 135 25.62 6.41 -15.27
N ILE A 136 25.23 5.30 -15.91
CA ILE A 136 25.80 3.97 -15.62
C ILE A 136 26.54 3.41 -16.83
N TRP A 137 25.87 3.33 -17.97
CA TRP A 137 26.44 2.70 -19.16
C TRP A 137 27.26 3.66 -20.05
N HIS A 138 27.01 4.97 -19.91
CA HIS A 138 27.65 6.01 -20.77
C HIS A 138 27.48 5.70 -22.26
N CYS A 139 26.31 5.23 -22.66
CA CYS A 139 25.98 4.88 -24.03
C CYS A 139 25.32 6.07 -24.76
N HIS A 140 25.56 6.18 -26.06
CA HIS A 140 24.87 7.14 -26.91
C HIS A 140 23.98 6.41 -27.91
N PRO A 141 22.80 6.98 -28.29
CA PRO A 141 21.98 6.42 -29.35
C PRO A 141 22.80 6.25 -30.65
N VAL A 142 22.60 5.14 -31.33
CA VAL A 142 23.18 4.95 -32.67
C VAL A 142 22.38 5.80 -33.65
N GLU A 143 22.99 6.84 -34.20
CA GLU A 143 22.38 7.66 -35.24
C GLU A 143 22.31 6.86 -36.54
N GLY A 144 21.12 6.74 -37.10
CA GLY A 144 20.90 6.27 -38.46
C GLY A 144 20.79 4.76 -38.66
N MET A 145 19.66 4.18 -38.22
CA MET A 145 19.06 3.03 -38.90
C MET A 145 17.68 3.40 -39.46
#